data_5992bb15a1e699630db334d5c022edd4
#
_entry.id   5992bb15a1e699630db334d5c022edd4
#
_cell.length_a   1.000
_cell.length_b   1.000
_cell.length_c   1.000
_cell.angle_alpha   90.00
_cell.angle_beta   90.00
_cell.angle_gamma   90.00
#
_symmetry.space_group_name_H-M   'P 1'
#
loop_
_entity.id
_entity.type
_entity.pdbx_description
1 polymer ?
#
loop_
_entity_poly.entity_id
_entity_poly.type
_entity_poly.pdbx_seq_one_letter_code
_entity_poly.pdbx_strand_id
1 'polypeptide(L)'
;DEVLVELSYAIGIARPLSVYVDTYRSKRPAAIDGMTDGEIARRIERLFDLRPAAIVKRFGLTNPIFEATASYGHFGNRPYTHTEKLWRDGHEVEREIEYFGWEKLDAVELIRKEFGL
;
A
#
# COMPACT_ATOMS: atom_id res chain seq x y z
N ASP A 1 -0.63 -6.63 17.07
CA ASP A 1 0.61 -7.35 16.73
C ASP A 1 0.63 -7.78 15.28
N GLU A 2 -0.48 -8.31 14.78
CA GLU A 2 -0.61 -8.65 13.36
C GLU A 2 -2.01 -8.29 12.84
N VAL A 3 -2.11 -8.06 11.58
CA VAL A 3 -3.37 -7.72 10.90
C VAL A 3 -3.34 -8.20 9.47
N LEU A 4 -4.44 -8.84 9.05
CA LEU A 4 -4.74 -9.10 7.64
C LEU A 4 -5.67 -8.00 7.14
N VAL A 5 -5.36 -7.43 6.00
CA VAL A 5 -6.26 -6.54 5.26
C VAL A 5 -6.47 -7.12 3.87
N GLU A 6 -7.71 -7.45 3.54
CA GLU A 6 -8.09 -8.00 2.24
C GLU A 6 -9.01 -7.02 1.51
N LEU A 7 -8.72 -6.81 0.22
CA LEU A 7 -9.51 -5.96 -0.66
C LEU A 7 -10.14 -6.81 -1.76
N SER A 8 -11.45 -6.69 -1.93
CA SER A 8 -12.17 -7.36 -3.01
C SER A 8 -12.64 -6.34 -4.05
N TYR A 9 -12.50 -6.68 -5.33
CA TYR A 9 -12.88 -5.82 -6.45
C TYR A 9 -13.80 -6.54 -7.42
N ALA A 10 -14.64 -5.77 -8.14
CA ALA A 10 -15.39 -6.23 -9.29
C ALA A 10 -14.92 -5.52 -10.56
N ILE A 11 -14.95 -6.24 -11.68
CA ILE A 11 -14.64 -5.67 -12.99
C ILE A 11 -15.61 -4.53 -13.30
N GLY A 12 -15.08 -3.38 -13.73
CA GLY A 12 -15.86 -2.20 -14.06
C GLY A 12 -16.23 -1.30 -12.88
N ILE A 13 -15.88 -1.69 -11.64
CA ILE A 13 -16.11 -0.87 -10.44
C ILE A 13 -14.75 -0.49 -9.85
N ALA A 14 -14.45 0.81 -9.81
CA ALA A 14 -13.14 1.29 -9.36
C ALA A 14 -12.95 1.19 -7.83
N ARG A 15 -14.01 1.32 -7.04
CA ARG A 15 -13.91 1.18 -5.58
C ARG A 15 -13.90 -0.30 -5.18
N PRO A 16 -13.19 -0.67 -4.11
CA PRO A 16 -13.33 -2.00 -3.53
C PRO A 16 -14.80 -2.32 -3.22
N LEU A 17 -15.22 -3.53 -3.47
CA LEU A 17 -16.53 -4.03 -3.03
C LEU A 17 -16.54 -4.26 -1.53
N SER A 18 -15.43 -4.69 -0.97
CA SER A 18 -15.25 -4.87 0.46
C SER A 18 -13.80 -4.64 0.87
N VAL A 19 -13.66 -4.17 2.10
CA VAL A 19 -12.41 -4.15 2.86
C VAL A 19 -12.63 -5.06 4.06
N TYR A 20 -11.93 -6.17 4.10
CA TYR A 20 -11.97 -7.11 5.22
C TYR A 20 -10.73 -6.92 6.08
N VAL A 21 -10.89 -6.93 7.38
CA VAL A 21 -9.80 -6.85 8.36
C VAL A 21 -9.94 -7.98 9.36
N ASP A 22 -8.84 -8.64 9.65
CA ASP A 22 -8.72 -9.57 10.76
C ASP A 22 -7.49 -9.22 11.59
N THR A 23 -7.69 -8.88 12.84
CA THR A 23 -6.62 -8.56 13.80
C THR A 23 -6.17 -9.79 14.58
N TYR A 24 -6.70 -10.96 14.28
CA TYR A 24 -6.42 -12.22 15.00
C TYR A 24 -6.58 -12.10 16.52
N ARG A 25 -7.47 -11.19 16.97
CA ARG A 25 -7.67 -10.82 18.39
C ARG A 25 -6.39 -10.29 19.06
N SER A 26 -5.45 -9.77 18.31
CA SER A 26 -4.15 -9.29 18.79
C SER A 26 -4.11 -7.78 19.08
N LYS A 27 -5.27 -7.12 19.20
CA LYS A 27 -5.37 -5.70 19.52
C LYS A 27 -4.89 -5.42 20.93
N ARG A 28 -3.73 -4.81 21.07
CA ARG A 28 -3.12 -4.53 22.39
C ARG A 28 -3.28 -3.09 22.88
N PRO A 29 -3.18 -2.05 22.01
CA PRO A 29 -3.37 -0.69 22.50
C PRO A 29 -4.80 -0.47 22.99
N ALA A 30 -4.94 0.11 24.19
CA ALA A 30 -6.25 0.42 24.78
C ALA A 30 -7.14 1.29 23.85
N ALA A 31 -6.52 2.13 23.01
CA ALA A 31 -7.23 2.97 22.05
C ALA A 31 -8.08 2.18 21.04
N ILE A 32 -7.73 0.93 20.75
CA ILE A 32 -8.44 0.07 19.77
C ILE A 32 -9.01 -1.21 20.40
N ASP A 33 -8.85 -1.40 21.69
CA ASP A 33 -9.27 -2.63 22.38
C ASP A 33 -10.78 -2.90 22.20
N GLY A 34 -11.60 -1.87 22.29
CA GLY A 34 -13.04 -1.98 22.07
C GLY A 34 -13.50 -1.94 20.60
N MET A 35 -12.59 -1.72 19.63
CA MET A 35 -12.98 -1.64 18.22
C MET A 35 -13.18 -3.03 17.61
N THR A 36 -14.23 -3.16 16.83
CA THR A 36 -14.43 -4.33 15.97
C THR A 36 -13.54 -4.24 14.73
N ASP A 37 -13.20 -5.39 14.15
CA ASP A 37 -12.43 -5.43 12.90
C ASP A 37 -13.17 -4.72 11.74
N GLY A 38 -14.51 -4.76 11.75
CA GLY A 38 -15.33 -4.00 10.81
C GLY A 38 -15.25 -2.47 10.96
N GLU A 39 -15.03 -1.96 12.18
CA GLU A 39 -14.78 -0.53 12.42
C GLU A 39 -13.40 -0.12 11.93
N ILE A 40 -12.40 -0.98 12.16
CA ILE A 40 -11.04 -0.78 11.65
C ILE A 40 -11.08 -0.75 10.11
N ALA A 41 -11.78 -1.69 9.47
CA ALA A 41 -11.94 -1.74 8.02
C ALA A 41 -12.53 -0.44 7.46
N ARG A 42 -13.61 0.08 8.06
CA ARG A 42 -14.22 1.35 7.64
C ARG A 42 -13.28 2.55 7.78
N ARG A 43 -12.43 2.58 8.80
CA ARG A 43 -11.43 3.64 8.97
C ARG A 43 -10.33 3.54 7.91
N ILE A 44 -9.84 2.34 7.63
CA ILE A 44 -8.85 2.09 6.58
C ILE A 44 -9.38 2.54 5.21
N GLU A 45 -10.63 2.20 4.87
CA GLU A 45 -11.26 2.61 3.62
C GLU A 45 -11.36 4.15 3.47
N ARG A 46 -11.53 4.88 4.57
CA ARG A 46 -11.53 6.34 4.55
C ARG A 46 -10.14 6.96 4.47
N LEU A 47 -9.14 6.31 5.07
CA LEU A 47 -7.77 6.81 5.10
C LEU A 47 -7.05 6.69 3.77
N PHE A 48 -7.35 5.64 3.01
CA PHE A 48 -6.61 5.29 1.81
C PHE A 48 -7.52 5.29 0.57
N ASP A 49 -7.02 5.87 -0.50
CA ASP A 49 -7.64 5.68 -1.81
C ASP A 49 -7.21 4.33 -2.37
N LEU A 50 -8.08 3.34 -2.22
CA LEU A 50 -7.83 1.94 -2.59
C LEU A 50 -8.28 1.62 -4.02
N ARG A 51 -8.58 2.61 -4.84
CA ARG A 51 -8.87 2.39 -6.27
C ARG A 51 -7.61 1.92 -7.00
N PRO A 52 -7.71 0.99 -7.95
CA PRO A 52 -6.55 0.47 -8.69
C PRO A 52 -5.65 1.56 -9.27
N ALA A 53 -6.23 2.57 -9.90
CA ALA A 53 -5.45 3.70 -10.46
C ALA A 53 -4.69 4.50 -9.38
N ALA A 54 -5.27 4.65 -8.18
CA ALA A 54 -4.62 5.32 -7.07
C ALA A 54 -3.46 4.48 -6.52
N ILE A 55 -3.61 3.18 -6.43
CA ILE A 55 -2.57 2.22 -6.02
C ILE A 55 -1.40 2.26 -7.03
N VAL A 56 -1.71 2.17 -8.32
CA VAL A 56 -0.70 2.26 -9.39
C VAL A 56 0.09 3.57 -9.30
N LYS A 57 -0.61 4.68 -9.09
CA LYS A 57 0.03 6.00 -8.93
C LYS A 57 0.86 6.09 -7.67
N ARG A 58 0.34 5.63 -6.52
CA ARG A 58 1.02 5.69 -5.22
C ARG A 58 2.36 4.98 -5.24
N PHE A 59 2.41 3.81 -5.82
CA PHE A 59 3.61 2.96 -5.84
C PHE A 59 4.41 3.05 -7.14
N GLY A 60 4.03 3.92 -8.06
CA GLY A 60 4.75 4.09 -9.33
C GLY A 60 4.80 2.83 -10.18
N LEU A 61 3.74 2.01 -10.17
CA LEU A 61 3.73 0.68 -10.79
C LEU A 61 3.79 0.70 -12.32
N THR A 62 3.74 1.86 -12.97
CA THR A 62 3.99 2.02 -14.39
C THR A 62 5.48 2.17 -14.75
N ASN A 63 6.35 2.28 -13.75
CA ASN A 63 7.79 2.30 -13.95
C ASN A 63 8.33 0.87 -14.17
N PRO A 64 9.49 0.69 -14.80
CA PRO A 64 10.10 -0.63 -15.07
C PRO A 64 10.77 -1.22 -13.81
N ILE A 65 9.98 -1.47 -12.77
CA ILE A 65 10.48 -1.91 -11.45
C ILE A 65 10.40 -3.43 -11.25
N PHE A 66 9.59 -4.14 -12.02
CA PHE A 66 9.20 -5.51 -11.70
C PHE A 66 10.30 -6.54 -11.92
N GLU A 67 11.23 -6.32 -12.83
CA GLU A 67 12.38 -7.21 -13.01
C GLU A 67 13.25 -7.24 -11.73
N ALA A 68 13.60 -6.07 -11.22
CA ALA A 68 14.42 -5.97 -10.02
C ALA A 68 13.69 -6.43 -8.74
N THR A 69 12.37 -6.19 -8.66
CA THR A 69 11.60 -6.55 -7.46
C THR A 69 11.12 -8.00 -7.43
N ALA A 70 11.18 -8.72 -8.55
CA ALA A 70 10.75 -10.13 -8.62
C ALA A 70 11.78 -11.11 -8.06
N SER A 71 13.05 -10.72 -7.94
CA SER A 71 14.11 -11.57 -7.42
C SER A 71 13.88 -11.89 -5.95
N TYR A 72 13.75 -13.19 -5.62
CA TYR A 72 13.45 -13.69 -4.27
C TYR A 72 12.13 -13.19 -3.65
N GLY A 73 11.21 -12.73 -4.49
CA GLY A 73 9.89 -12.25 -4.09
C GLY A 73 9.77 -10.73 -3.95
N HIS A 74 8.54 -10.25 -4.06
CA HIS A 74 8.22 -8.81 -4.08
C HIS A 74 8.13 -8.18 -2.69
N PHE A 75 8.14 -8.97 -1.62
CA PHE A 75 7.89 -8.50 -0.25
C PHE A 75 9.07 -8.74 0.69
N GLY A 76 9.14 -7.94 1.76
CA GLY A 76 10.16 -8.08 2.80
C GLY A 76 11.50 -7.42 2.45
N ASN A 77 11.55 -6.62 1.39
CA ASN A 77 12.75 -5.93 0.95
C ASN A 77 12.76 -4.47 1.43
N ARG A 78 13.95 -3.87 1.51
CA ARG A 78 14.06 -2.44 1.86
C ARG A 78 13.76 -1.58 0.64
N PRO A 79 12.95 -0.52 0.77
CA PRO A 79 12.77 0.47 -0.28
C PRO A 79 14.09 1.16 -0.63
N TYR A 80 14.28 1.44 -1.91
CA TYR A 80 15.40 2.24 -2.38
C TYR A 80 15.01 3.01 -3.64
N THR A 81 15.80 4.03 -3.98
CA THR A 81 15.63 4.83 -5.18
C THR A 81 16.85 4.68 -6.08
N HIS A 82 16.62 4.56 -7.37
CA HIS A 82 17.67 4.49 -8.38
C HIS A 82 17.34 5.39 -9.57
N THR A 83 18.35 6.01 -10.17
CA THR A 83 18.20 6.82 -11.38
C THR A 83 18.29 5.88 -12.60
N GLU A 84 17.20 5.77 -13.33
CA GLU A 84 17.10 4.96 -14.54
C GLU A 84 17.13 5.83 -15.79
N LYS A 85 17.78 5.33 -16.83
CA LYS A 85 17.73 5.88 -18.17
C LYS A 85 16.61 5.22 -18.96
N LEU A 86 15.60 6.00 -19.27
CA LEU A 86 14.43 5.55 -19.98
C LEU A 86 14.37 6.16 -21.37
N TRP A 87 13.97 5.38 -22.37
CA TRP A 87 13.68 5.89 -23.71
C TRP A 87 12.24 6.36 -23.78
N ARG A 88 12.04 7.65 -24.03
CA ARG A 88 10.72 8.26 -24.10
C ARG A 88 10.65 9.26 -25.23
N ASP A 89 9.60 9.19 -26.05
CA ASP A 89 9.33 10.13 -27.16
C ASP A 89 10.55 10.34 -28.09
N GLY A 90 11.33 9.26 -28.35
CA GLY A 90 12.47 9.25 -29.23
C GLY A 90 13.78 9.80 -28.64
N HIS A 91 13.86 10.00 -27.33
CA HIS A 91 15.09 10.42 -26.64
C HIS A 91 15.27 9.74 -25.29
N GLU A 92 16.51 9.72 -24.80
CA GLU A 92 16.84 9.19 -23.49
C GLU A 92 16.49 10.23 -22.40
N VAL A 93 15.79 9.79 -21.35
CA VAL A 93 15.42 10.61 -20.20
C VAL A 93 15.91 9.92 -18.93
N GLU A 94 16.63 10.63 -18.08
CA GLU A 94 16.98 10.15 -16.74
C GLU A 94 15.81 10.41 -15.79
N ARG A 95 15.45 9.39 -15.02
CA ARG A 95 14.37 9.47 -14.05
C ARG A 95 14.74 8.73 -12.78
N GLU A 96 14.51 9.38 -11.65
CA GLU A 96 14.57 8.74 -10.35
C GLU A 96 13.34 7.87 -10.14
N ILE A 97 13.55 6.59 -9.88
CA ILE A 97 12.51 5.57 -9.72
C ILE A 97 12.66 4.93 -8.34
N GLU A 98 11.55 4.80 -7.63
CA GLU A 98 11.47 4.10 -6.36
C GLU A 98 11.13 2.62 -6.56
N TYR A 99 11.88 1.77 -5.88
CA TYR A 99 11.70 0.31 -5.83
C TYR A 99 11.21 -0.09 -4.44
N PHE A 100 10.36 -1.09 -4.37
CA PHE A 100 9.73 -1.56 -3.12
C PHE A 100 8.99 -0.45 -2.35
N GLY A 101 8.40 0.52 -3.03
CA GLY A 101 7.67 1.62 -2.40
C GLY A 101 6.53 1.17 -1.50
N TRP A 102 5.98 -0.03 -1.72
CA TRP A 102 4.95 -0.64 -0.88
C TRP A 102 5.45 -1.11 0.49
N GLU A 103 6.75 -1.21 0.71
CA GLU A 103 7.36 -1.55 2.00
C GLU A 103 7.62 -0.32 2.88
N LYS A 104 7.33 0.88 2.39
CA LYS A 104 7.55 2.11 3.17
C LYS A 104 6.59 2.20 4.33
N LEU A 105 7.09 2.71 5.44
CA LEU A 105 6.31 3.00 6.65
C LEU A 105 5.80 4.45 6.68
N ASP A 106 5.59 5.05 5.53
CA ASP A 106 5.17 6.45 5.36
C ASP A 106 3.75 6.76 5.85
N ALA A 107 2.91 5.73 6.00
CA ALA A 107 1.55 5.85 6.52
C ALA A 107 1.43 5.65 8.04
N VAL A 108 2.52 5.32 8.76
CA VAL A 108 2.46 5.00 10.20
C VAL A 108 1.88 6.14 11.01
N GLU A 109 2.35 7.37 10.81
CA GLU A 109 1.86 8.53 11.56
C GLU A 109 0.39 8.86 11.25
N LEU A 110 -0.03 8.66 10.01
CA LEU A 110 -1.43 8.81 9.60
C LEU A 110 -2.33 7.81 10.34
N ILE A 111 -1.89 6.55 10.38
CA ILE A 111 -2.62 5.47 11.08
C ILE A 111 -2.65 5.72 12.57
N ARG A 112 -1.51 6.07 13.18
CA ARG A 112 -1.46 6.41 14.61
C ARG A 112 -2.44 7.51 14.99
N LYS A 113 -2.46 8.58 14.23
CA LYS A 113 -3.38 9.70 14.45
C LYS A 113 -4.86 9.28 14.36
N GLU A 114 -5.21 8.49 13.35
CA GLU A 114 -6.60 8.04 13.16
C GLU A 114 -7.08 7.10 14.25
N PHE A 115 -6.19 6.24 14.75
CA PHE A 115 -6.54 5.23 15.75
C PHE A 115 -6.19 5.64 17.18
N GLY A 116 -5.59 6.80 17.39
CA GLY A 116 -5.20 7.29 18.72
C GLY A 116 -4.06 6.49 19.35
N LEU A 117 -3.12 6.00 18.54
CA LEU A 117 -1.98 5.17 18.94
C LEU A 117 -0.72 5.98 19.24
#